data_8ab53797bc92581c7d2db7fb2bc5ba9b
#
_entry.id   8ab53797bc92581c7d2db7fb2bc5ba9b
#
_cell.length_a   1.000
_cell.length_b   1.000
_cell.length_c   1.000
_cell.angle_alpha   90.00
_cell.angle_beta   90.00
_cell.angle_gamma   90.00
#
_symmetry.space_group_name_H-M   'P 1'
#
loop_
_entity.id
_entity.type
_entity.pdbx_description
1 polymer ?
#
loop_
_entity_poly.entity_id
_entity_poly.type
_entity_poly.pdbx_seq_one_letter_code
_entity_poly.pdbx_strand_id
1 'polypeptide(L)'
;MNELARQIAADLGCVLHGYSELAPGRTRRALRLDTGDGALFVKLLPAGHADRFAAEADGLDALRAADCFRIPEVRARGSTASHTWLALEWLDLHPVGSTDEGKRFGEALAALHAVEGPHYGLARDNWLGDSRQENGTSESWPLFYAQKRLTPQLERVIAGGLRGPLVSDTRAIIERVAALFLDYRPRPSLLHGDLWHGNAGMDQDGRPAVFDPAVHYGDREADYAMTELFGGFPTSMYAAYQGTAPLHHNAPARRGLYRLYHVLNHYNLFGASYLREAERTAARLIAELR
;
A
#
# COMPACT_ATOMS: atom_id res chain seq x y z
N MET A 1 21.50 -6.85 -17.79
CA MET A 1 20.97 -7.48 -16.55
C MET A 1 21.99 -8.40 -15.87
N ASN A 2 22.70 -9.28 -16.59
CA ASN A 2 23.69 -10.19 -15.97
C ASN A 2 24.77 -9.45 -15.16
N GLU A 3 25.32 -8.35 -15.69
CA GLU A 3 26.33 -7.54 -15.00
C GLU A 3 25.76 -6.88 -13.74
N LEU A 4 24.53 -6.33 -13.83
CA LEU A 4 23.83 -5.73 -12.68
C LEU A 4 23.56 -6.77 -11.56
N ALA A 5 23.10 -7.97 -11.92
CA ALA A 5 22.87 -9.05 -10.95
C ALA A 5 24.16 -9.47 -10.24
N ARG A 6 25.27 -9.56 -10.98
CA ARG A 6 26.60 -9.85 -10.39
C ARG A 6 27.08 -8.74 -9.47
N GLN A 7 26.90 -7.48 -9.88
CA GLN A 7 27.29 -6.34 -9.05
C GLN A 7 26.48 -6.31 -7.76
N ILE A 8 25.16 -6.49 -7.82
CA ILE A 8 24.31 -6.55 -6.63
C ILE A 8 24.73 -7.71 -5.71
N ALA A 9 25.00 -8.90 -6.25
CA ALA A 9 25.47 -10.03 -5.45
C ALA A 9 26.82 -9.75 -4.79
N ALA A 10 27.74 -9.08 -5.50
CA ALA A 10 29.02 -8.66 -4.95
C ALA A 10 28.86 -7.62 -3.82
N ASP A 11 27.96 -6.63 -4.01
CA ASP A 11 27.64 -5.63 -2.99
C ASP A 11 27.00 -6.29 -1.73
N LEU A 12 26.26 -7.40 -1.91
CA LEU A 12 25.67 -8.20 -0.85
C LEU A 12 26.68 -9.18 -0.20
N GLY A 13 27.87 -9.33 -0.79
CA GLY A 13 28.89 -10.26 -0.31
C GLY A 13 28.53 -11.74 -0.52
N CYS A 14 27.60 -12.05 -1.45
CA CYS A 14 27.12 -13.41 -1.70
C CYS A 14 27.57 -13.96 -3.08
N VAL A 15 27.60 -15.28 -3.20
CA VAL A 15 27.89 -15.97 -4.47
C VAL A 15 26.61 -16.07 -5.29
N LEU A 16 26.60 -15.49 -6.50
CA LEU A 16 25.47 -15.60 -7.43
C LEU A 16 25.54 -16.92 -8.18
N HIS A 17 24.51 -17.76 -8.06
CA HIS A 17 24.33 -19.01 -8.81
C HIS A 17 23.49 -18.79 -10.06
N GLY A 18 22.50 -17.89 -10.01
CA GLY A 18 21.60 -17.59 -11.11
C GLY A 18 20.73 -16.37 -10.84
N TYR A 19 20.03 -15.91 -11.87
CA TYR A 19 19.03 -14.87 -11.72
C TYR A 19 17.89 -15.06 -12.74
N SER A 20 16.69 -14.54 -12.40
CA SER A 20 15.57 -14.42 -13.33
C SER A 20 14.87 -13.07 -13.18
N GLU A 21 14.36 -12.55 -14.30
CA GLU A 21 13.51 -11.33 -14.27
C GLU A 21 12.07 -11.73 -13.97
N LEU A 22 11.47 -11.14 -12.93
CA LEU A 22 10.13 -11.49 -12.45
C LEU A 22 9.05 -10.60 -13.05
N ALA A 23 9.32 -9.32 -13.22
CA ALA A 23 8.39 -8.35 -13.74
C ALA A 23 9.11 -7.42 -14.73
N PRO A 24 9.03 -7.67 -16.04
CA PRO A 24 9.57 -6.80 -17.06
C PRO A 24 8.67 -5.56 -17.22
N GLY A 25 8.74 -4.62 -16.26
CA GLY A 25 8.05 -3.33 -16.32
C GLY A 25 8.91 -2.23 -16.94
N ARG A 26 8.30 -1.14 -17.40
CA ARG A 26 9.04 0.01 -17.94
C ARG A 26 9.82 0.76 -16.86
N THR A 27 9.25 0.94 -15.68
CA THR A 27 9.81 1.75 -14.58
C THR A 27 10.19 0.91 -13.36
N ARG A 28 9.49 -0.19 -13.12
CA ARG A 28 9.77 -1.12 -12.01
C ARG A 28 10.17 -2.46 -12.58
N ARG A 29 11.33 -2.92 -12.17
CA ARG A 29 11.84 -4.24 -12.51
C ARG A 29 12.12 -4.98 -11.22
N ALA A 30 11.89 -6.28 -11.24
CA ALA A 30 12.24 -7.15 -10.13
C ALA A 30 13.06 -8.34 -10.64
N LEU A 31 14.01 -8.75 -9.84
CA LEU A 31 14.83 -9.94 -10.08
C LEU A 31 14.64 -10.92 -8.93
N ARG A 32 14.68 -12.19 -9.23
CA ARG A 32 15.08 -13.22 -8.30
C ARG A 32 16.56 -13.46 -8.48
N LEU A 33 17.32 -13.40 -7.40
CA LEU A 33 18.72 -13.83 -7.36
C LEU A 33 18.80 -15.13 -6.58
N ASP A 34 19.35 -16.18 -7.19
CA ASP A 34 19.67 -17.43 -6.51
C ASP A 34 21.12 -17.36 -6.04
N THR A 35 21.31 -17.34 -4.72
CA THR A 35 22.63 -17.16 -4.08
C THR A 35 23.01 -18.35 -3.21
N GLY A 36 24.27 -18.42 -2.77
CA GLY A 36 24.72 -19.45 -1.83
C GLY A 36 23.99 -19.45 -0.50
N ASP A 37 23.44 -18.29 -0.09
CA ASP A 37 22.71 -18.08 1.17
C ASP A 37 21.19 -18.15 0.99
N GLY A 38 20.71 -18.57 -0.17
CA GLY A 38 19.28 -18.64 -0.50
C GLY A 38 18.86 -17.66 -1.61
N ALA A 39 17.57 -17.68 -1.94
CA ALA A 39 17.02 -16.79 -2.95
C ALA A 39 16.69 -15.41 -2.37
N LEU A 40 16.85 -14.36 -3.20
CA LEU A 40 16.52 -12.98 -2.87
C LEU A 40 15.55 -12.41 -3.88
N PHE A 41 14.63 -11.57 -3.41
CA PHE A 41 13.80 -10.71 -4.25
C PHE A 41 14.44 -9.33 -4.33
N VAL A 42 14.80 -8.88 -5.53
CA VAL A 42 15.47 -7.60 -5.72
C VAL A 42 14.61 -6.66 -6.55
N LYS A 43 14.20 -5.54 -5.97
CA LYS A 43 13.54 -4.44 -6.66
C LYS A 43 14.57 -3.51 -7.27
N LEU A 44 14.28 -3.01 -8.48
CA LEU A 44 15.13 -2.11 -9.23
C LEU A 44 14.38 -0.84 -9.63
N LEU A 45 15.02 0.30 -9.46
CA LEU A 45 14.62 1.59 -10.00
C LEU A 45 15.80 2.23 -10.73
N PRO A 46 15.57 3.21 -11.63
CA PRO A 46 16.65 4.03 -12.17
C PRO A 46 17.47 4.67 -11.05
N ALA A 47 18.72 5.02 -11.32
CA ALA A 47 19.56 5.73 -10.36
C ALA A 47 18.89 7.03 -9.85
N GLY A 48 19.19 7.42 -8.61
CA GLY A 48 18.63 8.62 -7.98
C GLY A 48 17.36 8.40 -7.15
N HIS A 49 16.89 7.16 -7.01
CA HIS A 49 15.67 6.82 -6.23
C HIS A 49 15.96 6.13 -4.88
N ALA A 50 17.13 6.40 -4.28
CA ALA A 50 17.53 5.76 -3.01
C ALA A 50 16.55 6.05 -1.86
N ASP A 51 15.99 7.26 -1.80
CA ASP A 51 15.02 7.67 -0.77
C ASP A 51 13.75 6.82 -0.80
N ARG A 52 13.33 6.36 -1.98
CA ARG A 52 12.15 5.54 -2.14
C ARG A 52 12.34 4.16 -1.50
N PHE A 53 13.47 3.51 -1.77
CA PHE A 53 13.78 2.22 -1.13
C PHE A 53 14.13 2.37 0.36
N ALA A 54 14.64 3.51 0.78
CA ALA A 54 14.79 3.81 2.19
C ALA A 54 13.42 3.90 2.90
N ALA A 55 12.45 4.58 2.31
CA ALA A 55 11.12 4.68 2.87
C ALA A 55 10.36 3.34 2.87
N GLU A 56 10.56 2.51 1.83
CA GLU A 56 9.99 1.17 1.78
C GLU A 56 10.58 0.25 2.86
N ALA A 57 11.89 0.30 3.05
CA ALA A 57 12.56 -0.45 4.12
C ALA A 57 12.05 -0.03 5.51
N ASP A 58 11.95 1.27 5.78
CA ASP A 58 11.38 1.81 7.03
C ASP A 58 9.93 1.30 7.24
N GLY A 59 9.12 1.23 6.18
CA GLY A 59 7.76 0.70 6.22
C GLY A 59 7.71 -0.80 6.52
N LEU A 60 8.57 -1.60 5.89
CA LEU A 60 8.69 -3.03 6.17
C LEU A 60 9.13 -3.28 7.62
N ASP A 61 10.06 -2.46 8.14
CA ASP A 61 10.52 -2.57 9.53
C ASP A 61 9.41 -2.21 10.52
N ALA A 62 8.59 -1.19 10.24
CA ALA A 62 7.44 -0.83 11.05
C ALA A 62 6.40 -1.97 11.12
N LEU A 63 6.08 -2.59 9.98
CA LEU A 63 5.16 -3.73 9.93
C LEU A 63 5.75 -4.96 10.63
N ARG A 64 7.07 -5.20 10.50
CA ARG A 64 7.75 -6.31 11.18
C ARG A 64 7.74 -6.13 12.69
N ALA A 65 7.94 -4.91 13.19
CA ALA A 65 7.90 -4.60 14.61
C ALA A 65 6.52 -4.86 15.25
N ALA A 66 5.43 -4.79 14.46
CA ALA A 66 4.09 -5.15 14.92
C ALA A 66 3.87 -6.66 15.10
N ASP A 67 4.70 -7.50 14.49
CA ASP A 67 4.69 -8.98 14.56
C ASP A 67 3.34 -9.66 14.28
N CYS A 68 2.54 -9.03 13.43
CA CYS A 68 1.21 -9.55 13.06
C CYS A 68 1.23 -10.39 11.77
N PHE A 69 2.18 -10.09 10.87
CA PHE A 69 2.34 -10.72 9.57
C PHE A 69 3.77 -11.22 9.36
N ARG A 70 3.94 -12.15 8.44
CA ARG A 70 5.24 -12.46 7.85
C ARG A 70 5.62 -11.30 6.92
N ILE A 71 6.70 -10.63 7.21
CA ILE A 71 7.23 -9.50 6.44
C ILE A 71 8.59 -9.90 5.87
N PRO A 72 8.84 -9.76 4.55
CA PRO A 72 10.14 -10.07 3.96
C PRO A 72 11.24 -9.23 4.64
N GLU A 73 12.33 -9.88 5.02
CA GLU A 73 13.46 -9.21 5.64
C GLU A 73 14.18 -8.34 4.61
N VAL A 74 14.52 -7.11 4.99
CA VAL A 74 15.40 -6.24 4.18
C VAL A 74 16.83 -6.73 4.35
N ARG A 75 17.41 -7.32 3.31
CA ARG A 75 18.79 -7.81 3.33
C ARG A 75 19.79 -6.69 3.13
N ALA A 76 19.56 -5.87 2.14
CA ALA A 76 20.34 -4.65 1.89
C ALA A 76 19.66 -3.76 0.85
N ARG A 77 20.19 -2.57 0.69
CA ARG A 77 19.86 -1.62 -0.36
C ARG A 77 21.11 -0.93 -0.84
N GLY A 78 21.12 -0.54 -2.11
CA GLY A 78 22.28 0.10 -2.70
C GLY A 78 21.98 0.79 -4.01
N SER A 79 23.04 1.32 -4.61
CA SER A 79 22.97 1.99 -5.91
C SER A 79 24.18 1.63 -6.75
N THR A 80 23.93 1.50 -8.04
CA THR A 80 24.95 1.44 -9.08
C THR A 80 24.91 2.72 -9.90
N ALA A 81 25.76 2.86 -10.89
CA ALA A 81 25.73 4.02 -11.81
C ALA A 81 24.38 4.19 -12.54
N SER A 82 23.65 3.09 -12.78
CA SER A 82 22.43 3.09 -13.58
C SER A 82 21.14 2.78 -12.78
N HIS A 83 21.25 2.14 -11.62
CA HIS A 83 20.10 1.66 -10.84
C HIS A 83 20.30 1.87 -9.35
N THR A 84 19.17 2.06 -8.67
CA THR A 84 19.03 1.88 -7.22
C THR A 84 18.31 0.55 -7.00
N TRP A 85 18.67 -0.19 -5.96
CA TRP A 85 18.13 -1.50 -5.67
C TRP A 85 17.80 -1.70 -4.19
N LEU A 86 16.80 -2.57 -3.93
CA LEU A 86 16.41 -3.07 -2.61
C LEU A 86 16.34 -4.59 -2.69
N ALA A 87 17.18 -5.26 -1.91
CA ALA A 87 17.19 -6.72 -1.79
C ALA A 87 16.41 -7.14 -0.54
N LEU A 88 15.43 -7.99 -0.77
CA LEU A 88 14.56 -8.58 0.24
C LEU A 88 14.75 -10.10 0.29
N GLU A 89 14.42 -10.67 1.40
CA GLU A 89 14.23 -12.10 1.51
C GLU A 89 13.22 -12.60 0.46
N TRP A 90 13.50 -13.73 -0.15
CA TRP A 90 12.53 -14.43 -0.98
C TRP A 90 11.55 -15.19 -0.09
N LEU A 91 10.27 -14.92 -0.23
CA LEU A 91 9.21 -15.67 0.41
C LEU A 91 8.46 -16.50 -0.64
N ASP A 92 8.37 -17.81 -0.42
CA ASP A 92 7.51 -18.67 -1.23
C ASP A 92 6.07 -18.54 -0.73
N LEU A 93 5.29 -17.73 -1.46
CA LEU A 93 3.93 -17.37 -1.09
C LEU A 93 2.92 -17.94 -2.09
N HIS A 94 1.74 -18.27 -1.57
CA HIS A 94 0.56 -18.54 -2.37
C HIS A 94 -0.59 -17.60 -1.99
N PRO A 95 -1.57 -17.37 -2.88
CA PRO A 95 -2.71 -16.50 -2.56
C PRO A 95 -3.50 -16.98 -1.35
N VAL A 96 -4.07 -16.03 -0.60
CA VAL A 96 -5.01 -16.33 0.49
C VAL A 96 -6.30 -16.90 -0.13
N GLY A 97 -6.55 -18.20 -0.02
CA GLY A 97 -7.62 -18.86 -0.76
C GLY A 97 -8.63 -19.64 0.08
N SER A 98 -8.16 -20.37 1.11
CA SER A 98 -9.03 -21.20 1.93
C SER A 98 -9.75 -20.38 3.02
N THR A 99 -10.79 -20.98 3.60
CA THR A 99 -11.54 -20.40 4.72
C THR A 99 -10.64 -20.16 5.93
N ASP A 100 -9.78 -21.10 6.27
CA ASP A 100 -8.87 -21.01 7.43
C ASP A 100 -7.77 -19.98 7.22
N GLU A 101 -7.22 -19.86 6.01
CA GLU A 101 -6.27 -18.82 5.65
C GLU A 101 -6.89 -17.43 5.73
N GLY A 102 -8.12 -17.27 5.19
CA GLY A 102 -8.85 -16.03 5.29
C GLY A 102 -9.10 -15.64 6.76
N LYS A 103 -9.48 -16.59 7.60
CA LYS A 103 -9.64 -16.34 9.03
C LYS A 103 -8.35 -15.83 9.67
N ARG A 104 -7.24 -16.54 9.48
CA ARG A 104 -5.92 -16.13 10.01
C ARG A 104 -5.50 -14.75 9.50
N PHE A 105 -5.74 -14.47 8.22
CA PHE A 105 -5.41 -13.17 7.64
C PHE A 105 -6.25 -12.04 8.25
N GLY A 106 -7.55 -12.25 8.45
CA GLY A 106 -8.45 -11.27 9.07
C GLY A 106 -8.10 -10.98 10.53
N GLU A 107 -7.74 -12.00 11.29
CA GLU A 107 -7.25 -11.88 12.68
C GLU A 107 -5.92 -11.12 12.74
N ALA A 108 -4.97 -11.42 11.84
CA ALA A 108 -3.69 -10.72 11.73
C ALA A 108 -3.87 -9.25 11.35
N LEU A 109 -4.80 -8.94 10.43
CA LEU A 109 -5.11 -7.56 10.04
C LEU A 109 -5.75 -6.78 11.21
N ALA A 110 -6.62 -7.41 11.98
CA ALA A 110 -7.20 -6.79 13.17
C ALA A 110 -6.12 -6.50 14.23
N ALA A 111 -5.16 -7.40 14.41
CA ALA A 111 -4.03 -7.21 15.30
C ALA A 111 -3.11 -6.06 14.84
N LEU A 112 -2.79 -5.98 13.53
CA LEU A 112 -2.04 -4.86 12.96
C LEU A 112 -2.73 -3.53 13.24
N HIS A 113 -4.03 -3.46 13.01
CA HIS A 113 -4.81 -2.24 13.22
C HIS A 113 -5.00 -1.87 14.70
N ALA A 114 -4.70 -2.76 15.64
CA ALA A 114 -4.64 -2.46 17.07
C ALA A 114 -3.34 -1.76 17.49
N VAL A 115 -2.31 -1.75 16.64
CA VAL A 115 -1.08 -0.99 16.87
C VAL A 115 -1.35 0.47 16.55
N GLU A 116 -1.30 1.31 17.58
CA GLU A 116 -1.62 2.74 17.48
C GLU A 116 -0.36 3.61 17.53
N GLY A 117 -0.34 4.66 16.70
CA GLY A 117 0.67 5.71 16.75
C GLY A 117 0.22 6.93 17.53
N PRO A 118 1.12 7.86 17.82
CA PRO A 118 0.79 9.08 18.54
C PRO A 118 -0.03 10.08 17.73
N HIS A 119 0.05 10.02 16.39
CA HIS A 119 -0.58 10.96 15.44
C HIS A 119 -0.96 10.22 14.17
N TYR A 120 -1.85 10.80 13.35
CA TYR A 120 -2.05 10.36 11.97
C TYR A 120 -0.89 10.76 11.08
N GLY A 121 -0.63 9.95 10.05
CA GLY A 121 0.44 10.19 9.09
C GLY A 121 1.74 9.45 9.45
N LEU A 122 2.85 9.96 9.00
CA LEU A 122 4.18 9.44 9.25
C LEU A 122 5.18 10.60 9.21
N ALA A 123 6.28 10.53 9.95
CA ALA A 123 7.30 11.58 9.96
C ALA A 123 7.98 11.77 8.59
N ARG A 124 7.98 10.71 7.76
CA ARG A 124 8.61 10.66 6.44
C ARG A 124 7.58 10.41 5.35
N ASP A 125 7.75 11.06 4.19
CA ASP A 125 7.04 10.71 2.98
C ASP A 125 7.46 9.34 2.46
N ASN A 126 6.53 8.65 1.80
CA ASN A 126 6.78 7.37 1.15
C ASN A 126 6.10 7.30 -0.23
N TRP A 127 5.83 6.13 -0.75
CA TRP A 127 5.28 5.98 -2.09
C TRP A 127 4.13 4.98 -2.12
N LEU A 128 3.08 5.35 -2.86
CA LEU A 128 2.00 4.45 -3.26
C LEU A 128 2.17 4.16 -4.76
N GLY A 129 2.65 2.97 -5.07
CA GLY A 129 3.07 2.72 -6.44
C GLY A 129 4.21 3.66 -6.84
N ASP A 130 4.12 4.34 -7.99
CA ASP A 130 5.09 5.35 -8.43
C ASP A 130 4.76 6.77 -7.96
N SER A 131 3.64 6.93 -7.25
CA SER A 131 3.22 8.21 -6.71
C SER A 131 3.87 8.48 -5.36
N ARG A 132 4.55 9.63 -5.22
CA ARG A 132 4.97 10.10 -3.90
C ARG A 132 3.74 10.31 -3.03
N GLN A 133 3.72 9.72 -1.85
CA GLN A 133 2.69 9.86 -0.83
C GLN A 133 3.21 10.80 0.24
N GLU A 134 2.65 12.01 0.27
CA GLU A 134 2.95 12.99 1.29
C GLU A 134 2.41 12.55 2.64
N ASN A 135 3.20 12.74 3.67
CA ASN A 135 2.85 12.42 5.04
C ASN A 135 2.94 13.67 5.95
N GLY A 136 3.81 13.68 6.94
CA GLY A 136 3.75 14.59 8.05
C GLY A 136 2.78 14.08 9.11
N THR A 137 2.64 14.77 10.23
CA THR A 137 1.78 14.38 11.35
C THR A 137 0.57 15.30 11.48
N SER A 138 -0.56 14.75 11.95
CA SER A 138 -1.81 15.50 12.17
C SER A 138 -2.59 14.91 13.35
N GLU A 139 -3.28 15.79 14.09
CA GLU A 139 -4.24 15.41 15.13
C GLU A 139 -5.65 15.13 14.58
N SER A 140 -5.89 15.46 13.30
CA SER A 140 -7.19 15.33 12.65
C SER A 140 -7.10 14.44 11.43
N TRP A 141 -7.73 13.26 11.48
CA TRP A 141 -7.78 12.37 10.34
C TRP A 141 -8.50 12.96 9.13
N PRO A 142 -9.70 13.56 9.24
CA PRO A 142 -10.36 14.16 8.08
C PRO A 142 -9.51 15.23 7.39
N LEU A 143 -8.82 16.07 8.16
CA LEU A 143 -7.95 17.09 7.63
C LEU A 143 -6.72 16.49 6.94
N PHE A 144 -6.08 15.51 7.59
CA PHE A 144 -4.96 14.78 7.01
C PHE A 144 -5.35 14.11 5.70
N TYR A 145 -6.49 13.41 5.68
CA TYR A 145 -6.92 12.68 4.49
C TYR A 145 -7.26 13.61 3.33
N ALA A 146 -7.94 14.72 3.62
CA ALA A 146 -8.24 15.76 2.63
C ALA A 146 -6.95 16.33 2.02
N GLN A 147 -6.01 16.75 2.88
CA GLN A 147 -4.82 17.50 2.45
C GLN A 147 -3.67 16.62 1.94
N LYS A 148 -3.47 15.43 2.53
CA LYS A 148 -2.32 14.57 2.26
C LYS A 148 -2.65 13.35 1.39
N ARG A 149 -3.94 13.09 1.15
CA ARG A 149 -4.37 11.97 0.32
C ARG A 149 -5.12 12.46 -0.92
N LEU A 150 -6.26 13.12 -0.75
CA LEU A 150 -7.10 13.49 -1.89
C LEU A 150 -6.56 14.69 -2.68
N THR A 151 -6.12 15.76 -2.00
CA THR A 151 -5.64 16.97 -2.69
C THR A 151 -4.46 16.69 -3.61
N PRO A 152 -3.37 16.00 -3.20
CA PRO A 152 -2.26 15.70 -4.11
C PRO A 152 -2.67 14.85 -5.31
N GLN A 153 -3.63 13.92 -5.14
CA GLN A 153 -4.13 13.12 -6.26
C GLN A 153 -4.94 13.96 -7.23
N LEU A 154 -5.80 14.86 -6.73
CA LEU A 154 -6.57 15.78 -7.56
C LEU A 154 -5.67 16.76 -8.33
N GLU A 155 -4.63 17.28 -7.69
CA GLU A 155 -3.66 18.16 -8.34
C GLU A 155 -2.95 17.47 -9.51
N ARG A 156 -2.57 16.19 -9.36
CA ARG A 156 -2.00 15.39 -10.44
C ARG A 156 -2.99 15.17 -11.58
N VAL A 157 -4.26 14.87 -11.27
CA VAL A 157 -5.34 14.78 -12.27
C VAL A 157 -5.47 16.08 -13.08
N ILE A 158 -5.45 17.23 -12.38
CA ILE A 158 -5.54 18.56 -13.01
C ILE A 158 -4.27 18.85 -13.84
N ALA A 159 -3.10 18.55 -13.33
CA ALA A 159 -1.83 18.72 -14.02
C ALA A 159 -1.74 17.84 -15.28
N GLY A 160 -2.35 16.64 -15.25
CA GLY A 160 -2.52 15.75 -16.40
C GLY A 160 -3.51 16.25 -17.46
N GLY A 161 -4.12 17.43 -17.25
CA GLY A 161 -5.00 18.09 -18.22
C GLY A 161 -6.49 17.75 -18.08
N LEU A 162 -6.89 16.84 -17.17
CA LEU A 162 -8.30 16.50 -17.01
C LEU A 162 -9.08 17.69 -16.42
N ARG A 163 -10.29 17.86 -16.94
CA ARG A 163 -11.31 18.82 -16.49
C ARG A 163 -12.67 18.12 -16.44
N GLY A 164 -13.67 18.73 -15.84
CA GLY A 164 -15.03 18.18 -15.80
C GLY A 164 -15.42 17.53 -14.48
N PRO A 165 -16.42 16.60 -14.50
CA PRO A 165 -17.09 16.12 -13.30
C PRO A 165 -16.15 15.50 -12.24
N LEU A 166 -15.17 14.67 -12.64
CA LEU A 166 -14.23 14.08 -11.68
C LEU A 166 -13.51 15.15 -10.85
N VAL A 167 -13.08 16.26 -11.50
CA VAL A 167 -12.37 17.33 -10.82
C VAL A 167 -13.30 18.11 -9.88
N SER A 168 -14.51 18.48 -10.35
CA SER A 168 -15.47 19.24 -9.53
C SER A 168 -15.98 18.43 -8.34
N ASP A 169 -16.33 17.16 -8.56
CA ASP A 169 -16.85 16.28 -7.51
C ASP A 169 -15.77 15.97 -6.47
N THR A 170 -14.54 15.66 -6.92
CA THR A 170 -13.43 15.41 -5.98
C THR A 170 -13.12 16.65 -5.14
N ARG A 171 -13.15 17.86 -5.72
CA ARG A 171 -12.96 19.11 -4.97
C ARG A 171 -14.06 19.29 -3.91
N ALA A 172 -15.33 19.09 -4.29
CA ALA A 172 -16.45 19.19 -3.36
C ALA A 172 -16.40 18.12 -2.25
N ILE A 173 -15.87 16.91 -2.55
CA ILE A 173 -15.63 15.87 -1.54
C ILE A 173 -14.56 16.33 -0.56
N ILE A 174 -13.41 16.85 -1.05
CA ILE A 174 -12.30 17.35 -0.20
C ILE A 174 -12.81 18.40 0.80
N GLU A 175 -13.66 19.32 0.36
CA GLU A 175 -14.26 20.36 1.22
C GLU A 175 -15.20 19.78 2.29
N ARG A 176 -15.76 18.59 2.07
CA ARG A 176 -16.78 17.98 2.91
C ARG A 176 -16.32 16.72 3.63
N VAL A 177 -15.06 16.31 3.53
CA VAL A 177 -14.54 15.07 4.16
C VAL A 177 -14.94 14.99 5.64
N ALA A 178 -14.87 16.11 6.38
CA ALA A 178 -15.19 16.16 7.79
C ALA A 178 -16.64 15.69 8.12
N ALA A 179 -17.59 15.84 7.18
CA ALA A 179 -18.96 15.41 7.38
C ALA A 179 -19.11 13.88 7.53
N LEU A 180 -18.17 13.10 6.99
CA LEU A 180 -18.15 11.64 7.13
C LEU A 180 -17.66 11.16 8.52
N PHE A 181 -17.21 12.08 9.37
CA PHE A 181 -16.56 11.78 10.65
C PHE A 181 -17.24 12.49 11.85
N LEU A 182 -18.47 12.96 11.69
CA LEU A 182 -19.19 13.69 12.76
C LEU A 182 -19.44 12.83 14.01
N ASP A 183 -19.68 11.54 13.80
CA ASP A 183 -19.97 10.54 14.84
C ASP A 183 -18.88 9.49 15.01
N TYR A 184 -17.74 9.68 14.33
CA TYR A 184 -16.64 8.73 14.31
C TYR A 184 -15.27 9.42 14.36
N ARG A 185 -14.49 9.09 15.35
CA ARG A 185 -13.09 9.50 15.44
C ARG A 185 -12.22 8.25 15.37
N PRO A 186 -11.57 7.96 14.23
CA PRO A 186 -10.67 6.82 14.11
C PRO A 186 -9.49 6.95 15.07
N ARG A 187 -8.94 5.81 15.47
CA ARG A 187 -7.63 5.78 16.12
C ARG A 187 -6.54 5.81 15.04
N PRO A 188 -5.37 6.37 15.32
CA PRO A 188 -4.24 6.33 14.38
C PRO A 188 -3.64 4.92 14.36
N SER A 189 -4.31 3.99 13.70
CA SER A 189 -3.87 2.61 13.53
C SER A 189 -2.72 2.51 12.54
N LEU A 190 -1.77 1.60 12.76
CA LEU A 190 -0.74 1.27 11.79
C LEU A 190 -1.38 0.60 10.58
N LEU A 191 -1.23 1.22 9.40
CA LEU A 191 -1.77 0.74 8.14
C LEU A 191 -0.68 0.18 7.24
N HIS A 192 -1.02 -0.86 6.47
CA HIS A 192 -0.22 -1.27 5.32
C HIS A 192 -0.20 -0.18 4.24
N GLY A 193 -1.34 0.47 4.01
CA GLY A 193 -1.51 1.61 3.11
C GLY A 193 -1.69 1.27 1.63
N ASP A 194 -1.45 0.01 1.22
CA ASP A 194 -1.72 -0.52 -0.13
C ASP A 194 -2.11 -2.01 -0.06
N LEU A 195 -3.08 -2.33 0.80
CA LEU A 195 -3.45 -3.72 1.11
C LEU A 195 -4.49 -4.28 0.14
N TRP A 196 -4.03 -4.88 -0.94
CA TRP A 196 -4.84 -5.67 -1.86
C TRP A 196 -4.24 -7.07 -2.02
N HIS A 197 -4.98 -8.00 -2.66
CA HIS A 197 -4.56 -9.40 -2.76
C HIS A 197 -3.20 -9.61 -3.46
N GLY A 198 -2.77 -8.67 -4.31
CA GLY A 198 -1.46 -8.72 -4.97
C GLY A 198 -0.28 -8.34 -4.08
N ASN A 199 -0.52 -7.75 -2.90
CA ASN A 199 0.48 -7.41 -1.89
C ASN A 199 0.37 -8.30 -0.64
N ALA A 200 -0.31 -9.45 -0.77
CA ALA A 200 -0.62 -10.36 0.33
C ALA A 200 -0.50 -11.82 -0.11
N GLY A 201 -0.23 -12.71 0.82
CA GLY A 201 -0.17 -14.15 0.60
C GLY A 201 -0.10 -14.93 1.90
N MET A 202 0.05 -16.23 1.76
CA MET A 202 0.35 -17.17 2.85
C MET A 202 1.70 -17.82 2.59
N ASP A 203 2.52 -17.95 3.61
CA ASP A 203 3.75 -18.72 3.52
C ASP A 203 3.50 -20.24 3.66
N GLN A 204 4.55 -21.03 3.50
CA GLN A 204 4.46 -22.50 3.54
C GLN A 204 4.08 -23.03 4.94
N ASP A 205 4.28 -22.24 6.00
CA ASP A 205 3.89 -22.57 7.38
C ASP A 205 2.44 -22.12 7.68
N GLY A 206 1.76 -21.53 6.68
CA GLY A 206 0.40 -21.02 6.79
C GLY A 206 0.30 -19.72 7.60
N ARG A 207 1.37 -18.94 7.68
CA ARG A 207 1.38 -17.61 8.29
C ARG A 207 1.01 -16.57 7.21
N PRO A 208 0.09 -15.63 7.49
CA PRO A 208 -0.23 -14.56 6.55
C PRO A 208 0.97 -13.62 6.37
N ALA A 209 1.22 -13.23 5.11
CA ALA A 209 2.32 -12.37 4.72
C ALA A 209 1.83 -11.15 3.94
N VAL A 210 2.51 -10.01 4.12
CA VAL A 210 2.27 -8.78 3.35
C VAL A 210 3.59 -8.12 2.94
N PHE A 211 3.57 -7.41 1.82
CA PHE A 211 4.73 -6.75 1.22
C PHE A 211 4.30 -5.54 0.38
N ASP A 212 5.25 -4.75 -0.13
CA ASP A 212 5.00 -3.52 -0.91
C ASP A 212 4.13 -2.48 -0.17
N PRO A 213 4.47 -2.11 1.08
CA PRO A 213 3.64 -1.22 1.86
C PRO A 213 3.80 0.26 1.47
N ALA A 214 2.76 1.05 1.82
CA ALA A 214 2.76 2.50 1.83
C ALA A 214 2.38 3.00 3.25
N VAL A 215 3.14 2.55 4.26
CA VAL A 215 2.83 2.65 5.70
C VAL A 215 2.56 4.08 6.15
N HIS A 216 1.54 4.22 6.96
CA HIS A 216 1.27 5.42 7.77
C HIS A 216 0.29 5.07 8.89
N TYR A 217 0.16 5.94 9.87
CA TYR A 217 -0.88 5.82 10.88
C TYR A 217 -2.16 6.51 10.41
N GLY A 218 -3.29 5.81 10.46
CA GLY A 218 -4.55 6.28 9.92
C GLY A 218 -5.78 5.54 10.38
N ASP A 219 -6.90 5.81 9.72
CA ASP A 219 -8.12 5.04 9.93
C ASP A 219 -7.99 3.65 9.31
N ARG A 220 -8.11 2.62 10.14
CA ARG A 220 -8.09 1.21 9.73
C ARG A 220 -9.09 0.85 8.63
N GLU A 221 -10.17 1.62 8.50
CA GLU A 221 -11.15 1.43 7.42
C GLU A 221 -10.52 1.69 6.03
N ALA A 222 -9.40 2.43 5.95
CA ALA A 222 -8.71 2.67 4.69
C ALA A 222 -8.10 1.38 4.11
N ASP A 223 -7.36 0.61 4.92
CA ASP A 223 -6.84 -0.70 4.48
C ASP A 223 -7.98 -1.69 4.21
N TYR A 224 -9.00 -1.72 5.08
CA TYR A 224 -10.15 -2.58 4.88
C TYR A 224 -10.85 -2.30 3.54
N ALA A 225 -11.07 -1.02 3.20
CA ALA A 225 -11.66 -0.64 1.92
C ALA A 225 -10.77 -1.01 0.71
N MET A 226 -9.44 -0.99 0.89
CA MET A 226 -8.50 -1.39 -0.15
C MET A 226 -8.55 -2.89 -0.42
N THR A 227 -8.72 -3.74 0.60
CA THR A 227 -8.87 -5.19 0.40
C THR A 227 -10.07 -5.55 -0.48
N GLU A 228 -11.12 -4.72 -0.47
CA GLU A 228 -12.33 -4.94 -1.27
C GLU A 228 -12.25 -4.38 -2.70
N LEU A 229 -11.33 -3.44 -2.97
CA LEU A 229 -11.32 -2.67 -4.23
C LEU A 229 -11.12 -3.55 -5.46
N PHE A 230 -10.22 -4.53 -5.37
CA PHE A 230 -9.94 -5.47 -6.45
C PHE A 230 -10.44 -6.89 -6.14
N GLY A 231 -11.07 -7.10 -4.98
CA GLY A 231 -11.46 -8.42 -4.51
C GLY A 231 -10.25 -9.32 -4.19
N GLY A 232 -10.45 -10.62 -4.24
CA GLY A 232 -9.38 -11.62 -4.12
C GLY A 232 -9.21 -12.22 -2.74
N PHE A 233 -9.73 -11.60 -1.68
CA PHE A 233 -9.75 -12.21 -0.36
C PHE A 233 -11.02 -13.03 -0.11
N PRO A 234 -10.94 -14.19 0.61
CA PRO A 234 -12.12 -14.97 0.96
C PRO A 234 -13.00 -14.24 1.98
N THR A 235 -14.31 -14.51 1.94
CA THR A 235 -15.29 -13.88 2.85
C THR A 235 -15.01 -14.14 4.34
N SER A 236 -14.34 -15.24 4.65
CA SER A 236 -13.89 -15.58 6.01
C SER A 236 -12.90 -14.57 6.58
N MET A 237 -12.09 -13.91 5.74
CA MET A 237 -11.19 -12.82 6.16
C MET A 237 -11.99 -11.65 6.74
N TYR A 238 -13.01 -11.20 6.02
CA TYR A 238 -13.87 -10.11 6.46
C TYR A 238 -14.69 -10.48 7.72
N ALA A 239 -15.18 -11.72 7.78
CA ALA A 239 -15.91 -12.22 8.95
C ALA A 239 -15.01 -12.28 10.19
N ALA A 240 -13.78 -12.79 10.08
CA ALA A 240 -12.83 -12.86 11.17
C ALA A 240 -12.39 -11.46 11.65
N TYR A 241 -12.10 -10.55 10.69
CA TYR A 241 -11.79 -9.16 11.03
C TYR A 241 -12.92 -8.50 11.81
N GLN A 242 -14.16 -8.59 11.31
CA GLN A 242 -15.34 -8.03 11.97
C GLN A 242 -15.63 -8.67 13.34
N GLY A 243 -15.34 -9.96 13.49
CA GLY A 243 -15.49 -10.66 14.78
C GLY A 243 -14.49 -10.19 15.84
N THR A 244 -13.28 -9.77 15.41
CA THR A 244 -12.18 -9.33 16.30
C THR A 244 -12.21 -7.82 16.53
N ALA A 245 -12.43 -7.05 15.46
CA ALA A 245 -12.37 -5.60 15.44
C ALA A 245 -13.54 -5.02 14.61
N PRO A 246 -14.77 -5.03 15.13
CA PRO A 246 -15.95 -4.55 14.41
C PRO A 246 -15.74 -3.13 13.88
N LEU A 247 -16.09 -2.89 12.61
CA LEU A 247 -16.10 -1.56 12.04
C LEU A 247 -17.26 -0.74 12.60
N HIS A 248 -17.12 0.57 12.56
CA HIS A 248 -18.20 1.47 12.95
C HIS A 248 -19.43 1.27 12.03
N HIS A 249 -20.64 1.44 12.57
CA HIS A 249 -21.88 1.21 11.82
C HIS A 249 -21.98 2.06 10.54
N ASN A 250 -21.38 3.27 10.53
CA ASN A 250 -21.31 4.16 9.36
C ASN A 250 -20.06 3.94 8.48
N ALA A 251 -19.28 2.87 8.67
CA ALA A 251 -18.13 2.53 7.80
C ALA A 251 -18.50 2.45 6.30
N PRO A 252 -19.70 1.93 5.91
CA PRO A 252 -20.07 1.92 4.50
C PRO A 252 -20.07 3.30 3.83
N ALA A 253 -20.42 4.37 4.53
CA ALA A 253 -20.41 5.74 4.00
C ALA A 253 -18.98 6.24 3.72
N ARG A 254 -17.97 5.81 4.52
CA ARG A 254 -16.56 6.18 4.33
C ARG A 254 -15.82 5.32 3.32
N ARG A 255 -16.35 4.14 2.99
CA ARG A 255 -15.75 3.22 2.00
C ARG A 255 -15.48 3.89 0.66
N GLY A 256 -16.41 4.71 0.17
CA GLY A 256 -16.28 5.48 -1.05
C GLY A 256 -15.10 6.46 -1.01
N LEU A 257 -14.87 7.10 0.15
CA LEU A 257 -13.77 8.03 0.37
C LEU A 257 -12.40 7.34 0.21
N TYR A 258 -12.22 6.19 0.86
CA TYR A 258 -10.96 5.45 0.81
C TYR A 258 -10.70 4.85 -0.58
N ARG A 259 -11.73 4.32 -1.23
CA ARG A 259 -11.63 3.84 -2.61
C ARG A 259 -11.25 4.95 -3.58
N LEU A 260 -11.81 6.16 -3.42
CA LEU A 260 -11.53 7.29 -4.31
C LEU A 260 -10.03 7.61 -4.36
N TYR A 261 -9.34 7.58 -3.22
CA TYR A 261 -7.89 7.82 -3.18
C TYR A 261 -7.12 6.85 -4.07
N HIS A 262 -7.36 5.56 -3.93
CA HIS A 262 -6.68 4.53 -4.72
C HIS A 262 -7.04 4.59 -6.20
N VAL A 263 -8.31 4.82 -6.53
CA VAL A 263 -8.76 4.92 -7.94
C VAL A 263 -8.20 6.17 -8.62
N LEU A 264 -8.11 7.31 -7.91
CA LEU A 264 -7.42 8.52 -8.42
C LEU A 264 -5.93 8.25 -8.64
N ASN A 265 -5.28 7.53 -7.72
CA ASN A 265 -3.88 7.14 -7.89
C ASN A 265 -3.70 6.24 -9.12
N HIS A 266 -4.59 5.25 -9.33
CA HIS A 266 -4.54 4.39 -10.51
C HIS A 266 -4.80 5.17 -11.80
N TYR A 267 -5.74 6.13 -11.80
CA TYR A 267 -5.92 7.01 -12.94
C TYR A 267 -4.65 7.83 -13.25
N ASN A 268 -4.02 8.39 -12.24
CA ASN A 268 -2.78 9.17 -12.40
C ASN A 268 -1.61 8.32 -12.92
N LEU A 269 -1.53 7.04 -12.56
CA LEU A 269 -0.46 6.13 -12.97
C LEU A 269 -0.71 5.43 -14.32
N PHE A 270 -1.98 5.04 -14.57
CA PHE A 270 -2.34 4.13 -15.67
C PHE A 270 -3.29 4.76 -16.70
N GLY A 271 -3.76 5.98 -16.44
CA GLY A 271 -4.51 6.78 -17.39
C GLY A 271 -5.97 6.38 -17.56
N ALA A 272 -6.48 6.52 -18.77
CA ALA A 272 -7.91 6.50 -19.11
C ALA A 272 -8.66 5.20 -18.75
N SER A 273 -7.97 4.07 -18.58
CA SER A 273 -8.58 2.82 -18.15
C SER A 273 -9.29 2.91 -16.79
N TYR A 274 -8.83 3.81 -15.92
CA TYR A 274 -9.40 4.03 -14.60
C TYR A 274 -10.33 5.25 -14.49
N LEU A 275 -10.46 6.06 -15.56
CA LEU A 275 -11.25 7.29 -15.54
C LEU A 275 -12.72 7.03 -15.16
N ARG A 276 -13.36 6.07 -15.83
CA ARG A 276 -14.77 5.75 -15.57
C ARG A 276 -15.02 5.29 -14.12
N GLU A 277 -14.09 4.53 -13.55
CA GLU A 277 -14.19 4.08 -12.16
C GLU A 277 -14.02 5.25 -11.18
N ALA A 278 -13.08 6.16 -11.47
CA ALA A 278 -12.86 7.36 -10.67
C ALA A 278 -14.09 8.28 -10.68
N GLU A 279 -14.64 8.55 -11.87
CA GLU A 279 -15.86 9.36 -12.03
C GLU A 279 -17.06 8.74 -11.28
N ARG A 280 -17.27 7.44 -11.44
CA ARG A 280 -18.37 6.73 -10.77
C ARG A 280 -18.21 6.77 -9.24
N THR A 281 -17.01 6.57 -8.74
CA THR A 281 -16.72 6.59 -7.30
C THR A 281 -16.93 7.99 -6.72
N ALA A 282 -16.43 9.04 -7.40
CA ALA A 282 -16.61 10.43 -6.98
C ALA A 282 -18.09 10.85 -7.01
N ALA A 283 -18.80 10.54 -8.11
CA ALA A 283 -20.22 10.89 -8.28
C ALA A 283 -21.10 10.21 -7.20
N ARG A 284 -20.83 8.96 -6.87
CA ARG A 284 -21.55 8.24 -5.80
C ARG A 284 -21.28 8.87 -4.43
N LEU A 285 -20.02 9.12 -4.11
CA LEU A 285 -19.64 9.67 -2.81
C LEU A 285 -20.20 11.09 -2.60
N ILE A 286 -20.15 11.95 -3.62
CA ILE A 286 -20.71 13.30 -3.52
C ILE A 286 -22.25 13.28 -3.37
N ALA A 287 -22.92 12.30 -3.94
CA ALA A 287 -24.36 12.11 -3.75
C ALA A 287 -24.71 11.71 -2.30
N GLU A 288 -23.87 10.91 -1.64
CA GLU A 288 -24.00 10.52 -0.23
C GLU A 288 -23.68 11.69 0.74
N LEU A 289 -22.94 12.70 0.29
CA LEU A 289 -22.56 13.89 1.06
C LEU A 289 -23.56 15.08 0.91
N ARG A 290 -24.60 14.92 0.13
CA ARG A 290 -25.65 15.93 -0.03
C ARG A 290 -26.75 15.77 1.02
#